data_1307d427e6e2656dbb0482df60506e92
#
_entry.id   1307d427e6e2656dbb0482df60506e92
#
_cell.length_a   1.000
_cell.length_b   1.000
_cell.length_c   1.000
_cell.angle_alpha   90.00
_cell.angle_beta   90.00
_cell.angle_gamma   90.00
#
_symmetry.space_group_name_H-M   'P 1'
#
loop_
_entity.id
_entity.type
_entity.pdbx_description
1 polymer ?
#
loop_
_entity_poly.entity_id
_entity_poly.type
_entity_poly.pdbx_seq_one_letter_code
_entity_poly.pdbx_strand_id
1 'polypeptide(L)'
;SAVPLDAGQYVLTTGQRLADGGVLAKSRVFTVAPGDTLRIPLEIRRNPDALSVIGSLNAEDIYHDLKLNEDRSLLATAGRGYYVVGLIDPGSEPSAHTLNDIAAVAKHLDAVGRKIILLFPDEDAASRFDASHFKGLPDCVVFGVDKDGVVERELRESLHLTSPERPVFAVADSFNRVVTVSQGYTIGLGERLLDTLRRLSD
;
A
#
# COMPACT_ATOMS: atom_id res chain seq x y z
N SER A 1 4.87 1.60 -36.23
CA SER A 1 4.65 0.19 -36.59
C SER A 1 3.17 -0.14 -36.48
N ALA A 2 2.64 -0.88 -37.45
CA ALA A 2 1.28 -1.41 -37.41
C ALA A 2 1.34 -2.87 -36.90
N VAL A 3 0.40 -3.23 -36.02
CA VAL A 3 0.25 -4.58 -35.53
C VAL A 3 -1.09 -5.09 -36.03
N PRO A 4 -1.14 -6.19 -36.82
CA PRO A 4 -2.40 -6.81 -37.20
C PRO A 4 -3.08 -7.45 -36.00
N LEU A 5 -4.37 -7.15 -35.81
CA LEU A 5 -5.20 -7.71 -34.76
C LEU A 5 -6.53 -8.18 -35.35
N ASP A 6 -7.04 -9.29 -34.88
CA ASP A 6 -8.40 -9.71 -35.19
C ASP A 6 -9.43 -8.81 -34.51
N ALA A 7 -10.69 -8.91 -34.92
CA ALA A 7 -11.76 -8.19 -34.23
C ALA A 7 -11.90 -8.70 -32.79
N GLY A 8 -11.92 -7.79 -31.81
CA GLY A 8 -11.99 -8.16 -30.40
C GLY A 8 -11.68 -7.02 -29.45
N GLN A 9 -11.69 -7.33 -28.18
CA GLN A 9 -11.32 -6.40 -27.11
C GLN A 9 -9.89 -6.68 -26.65
N TYR A 10 -9.09 -5.63 -26.54
CA TYR A 10 -7.67 -5.69 -26.21
C TYR A 10 -7.30 -4.76 -25.08
N VAL A 11 -6.22 -5.10 -24.38
CA VAL A 11 -5.56 -4.24 -23.41
C VAL A 11 -4.19 -3.87 -23.96
N LEU A 12 -3.95 -2.60 -24.17
CA LEU A 12 -2.61 -2.09 -24.47
C LEU A 12 -1.96 -1.64 -23.15
N THR A 13 -0.87 -2.28 -22.80
CA THR A 13 -0.03 -1.84 -21.68
C THR A 13 1.25 -1.24 -22.23
N THR A 14 1.51 0.01 -21.89
CA THR A 14 2.76 0.71 -22.20
C THR A 14 3.59 0.85 -20.95
N GLY A 15 4.89 0.56 -21.04
CA GLY A 15 5.83 0.70 -19.93
C GLY A 15 7.06 1.47 -20.36
N GLN A 16 7.51 2.42 -19.56
CA GLN A 16 8.79 3.09 -19.69
C GLN A 16 9.63 2.82 -18.45
N ARG A 17 10.82 2.27 -18.66
CA ARG A 17 11.79 2.13 -17.57
C ARG A 17 12.44 3.48 -17.31
N LEU A 18 12.45 3.90 -16.06
CA LEU A 18 13.07 5.14 -15.60
C LEU A 18 14.54 4.89 -15.22
N ALA A 19 15.32 5.98 -15.17
CA ALA A 19 16.75 5.93 -14.82
C ALA A 19 16.99 5.44 -13.37
N ASP A 20 16.01 5.62 -12.48
CA ASP A 20 16.02 5.15 -11.09
C ASP A 20 15.59 3.68 -10.92
N GLY A 21 15.35 2.96 -12.03
CA GLY A 21 14.89 1.56 -12.03
C GLY A 21 13.36 1.42 -11.93
N GLY A 22 12.63 2.49 -11.72
CA GLY A 22 11.17 2.51 -11.74
C GLY A 22 10.59 2.22 -13.13
N VAL A 23 9.33 1.82 -13.17
CA VAL A 23 8.59 1.62 -14.43
C VAL A 23 7.31 2.44 -14.38
N LEU A 24 7.14 3.35 -15.33
CA LEU A 24 5.85 3.97 -15.60
C LEU A 24 5.06 3.03 -16.50
N ALA A 25 3.93 2.55 -16.03
CA ALA A 25 3.04 1.71 -16.83
C ALA A 25 1.66 2.35 -16.91
N LYS A 26 1.09 2.32 -18.12
CA LYS A 26 -0.29 2.76 -18.38
C LYS A 26 -0.99 1.69 -19.20
N SER A 27 -2.19 1.29 -18.77
CA SER A 27 -3.02 0.35 -19.51
C SER A 27 -4.27 1.05 -20.04
N ARG A 28 -4.63 0.72 -21.27
CA ARG A 28 -5.84 1.20 -21.92
C ARG A 28 -6.57 0.05 -22.59
N VAL A 29 -7.86 -0.07 -22.33
CA VAL A 29 -8.74 -1.01 -23.02
C VAL A 29 -9.24 -0.38 -24.31
N PHE A 30 -9.25 -1.13 -25.39
CA PHE A 30 -9.80 -0.70 -26.67
C PHE A 30 -10.44 -1.88 -27.42
N THR A 31 -11.33 -1.58 -28.33
CA THR A 31 -12.01 -2.58 -29.17
C THR A 31 -11.64 -2.36 -30.63
N VAL A 32 -11.33 -3.44 -31.33
CA VAL A 32 -11.09 -3.46 -32.78
C VAL A 32 -12.29 -4.10 -33.46
N ALA A 33 -12.92 -3.38 -34.40
CA ALA A 33 -13.95 -3.94 -35.24
C ALA A 33 -13.35 -4.51 -36.54
N PRO A 34 -14.05 -5.40 -37.27
CA PRO A 34 -13.56 -5.95 -38.52
C PRO A 34 -13.30 -4.84 -39.57
N GLY A 35 -12.07 -4.81 -40.08
CA GLY A 35 -11.65 -3.83 -41.10
C GLY A 35 -11.22 -2.47 -40.56
N ASP A 36 -11.24 -2.26 -39.25
CA ASP A 36 -10.82 -1.00 -38.63
C ASP A 36 -9.31 -0.83 -38.60
N THR A 37 -8.87 0.42 -38.68
CA THR A 37 -7.51 0.85 -38.38
C THR A 37 -7.55 1.84 -37.22
N LEU A 38 -7.11 1.39 -36.04
CA LEU A 38 -7.10 2.21 -34.84
C LEU A 38 -5.70 2.83 -34.66
N ARG A 39 -5.63 4.15 -34.50
CA ARG A 39 -4.41 4.83 -34.09
C ARG A 39 -4.48 5.14 -32.59
N ILE A 40 -3.63 4.49 -31.81
CA ILE A 40 -3.57 4.71 -30.37
C ILE A 40 -2.33 5.57 -30.08
N PRO A 41 -2.51 6.83 -29.66
CA PRO A 41 -1.38 7.66 -29.27
C PRO A 41 -0.77 7.08 -27.98
N LEU A 42 0.53 6.80 -28.01
CA LEU A 42 1.30 6.35 -26.87
C LEU A 42 1.94 7.57 -26.22
N GLU A 43 1.21 8.24 -25.36
CA GLU A 43 1.77 9.31 -24.53
C GLU A 43 2.12 8.74 -23.16
N ILE A 44 3.40 8.52 -22.93
CA ILE A 44 3.94 8.25 -21.60
C ILE A 44 4.45 9.59 -21.07
N ARG A 45 3.61 10.30 -20.34
CA ARG A 45 4.03 11.51 -19.65
C ARG A 45 4.56 11.11 -18.27
N ARG A 46 5.79 11.52 -17.97
CA ARG A 46 6.28 11.46 -16.60
C ARG A 46 5.41 12.38 -15.76
N ASN A 47 4.62 11.81 -14.85
CA ASN A 47 3.96 12.60 -13.82
C ASN A 47 5.07 13.09 -12.87
N PRO A 48 5.35 14.41 -12.78
CA PRO A 48 6.37 14.92 -11.86
C PRO A 48 6.04 14.62 -10.40
N ASP A 49 4.76 14.34 -10.10
CA ASP A 49 4.28 13.97 -8.77
C ASP A 49 4.24 12.43 -8.55
N ALA A 50 4.68 11.63 -9.53
CA ALA A 50 4.76 10.20 -9.37
C ALA A 50 5.78 9.84 -8.29
N LEU A 51 5.35 9.01 -7.32
CA LEU A 51 6.21 8.52 -6.26
C LEU A 51 7.18 7.47 -6.83
N SER A 52 8.46 7.61 -6.50
CA SER A 52 9.49 6.63 -6.88
C SER A 52 9.39 5.40 -6.00
N VAL A 53 9.73 4.23 -6.56
CA VAL A 53 9.89 3.00 -5.78
C VAL A 53 11.16 3.12 -4.94
N ILE A 54 11.03 2.95 -3.62
CA ILE A 54 12.11 3.10 -2.65
C ILE A 54 12.52 1.78 -1.99
N GLY A 55 11.73 0.73 -2.14
CA GLY A 55 11.98 -0.58 -1.55
C GLY A 55 10.98 -1.61 -2.05
N SER A 56 11.00 -2.78 -1.43
CA SER A 56 10.11 -3.89 -1.72
C SER A 56 9.46 -4.45 -0.47
N LEU A 57 8.27 -5.01 -0.64
CA LEU A 57 7.54 -5.81 0.33
C LEU A 57 6.76 -6.85 -0.43
N ASN A 58 6.95 -8.13 -0.09
CA ASN A 58 6.24 -9.22 -0.77
C ASN A 58 4.76 -9.22 -0.37
N ALA A 59 3.89 -8.93 -1.32
CA ALA A 59 2.45 -8.88 -1.09
C ALA A 59 1.85 -10.25 -0.70
N GLU A 60 2.56 -11.35 -0.95
CA GLU A 60 2.17 -12.70 -0.52
C GLU A 60 2.60 -13.03 0.92
N ASP A 61 3.31 -12.15 1.62
CA ASP A 61 3.68 -12.37 3.01
C ASP A 61 2.46 -12.55 3.89
N ILE A 62 2.58 -13.50 4.81
CA ILE A 62 1.49 -13.96 5.67
C ILE A 62 1.54 -13.25 7.01
N TYR A 63 0.40 -12.79 7.46
CA TYR A 63 0.14 -12.30 8.81
C TYR A 63 -1.08 -13.00 9.40
N HIS A 64 -1.25 -12.99 10.72
CA HIS A 64 -2.45 -13.50 11.39
C HIS A 64 -3.48 -12.38 11.55
N ASP A 65 -4.63 -12.48 10.89
CA ASP A 65 -5.72 -11.50 11.00
C ASP A 65 -6.49 -11.71 12.31
N LEU A 66 -6.47 -10.72 13.21
CA LEU A 66 -7.09 -10.83 14.52
C LEU A 66 -8.62 -10.87 14.48
N LYS A 67 -9.23 -10.23 13.50
CA LYS A 67 -10.70 -10.19 13.36
C LYS A 67 -11.25 -11.49 12.80
N LEU A 68 -10.58 -12.03 11.80
CA LEU A 68 -10.99 -13.28 11.13
C LEU A 68 -10.43 -14.51 11.84
N ASN A 69 -9.42 -14.35 12.70
CA ASN A 69 -8.69 -15.41 13.39
C ASN A 69 -8.15 -16.47 12.40
N GLU A 70 -7.52 -15.98 11.34
CA GLU A 70 -6.92 -16.82 10.29
C GLU A 70 -5.66 -16.17 9.71
N ASP A 71 -4.79 -17.00 9.15
CA ASP A 71 -3.61 -16.52 8.43
C ASP A 71 -3.99 -16.06 7.03
N ARG A 72 -3.56 -14.86 6.64
CA ARG A 72 -3.84 -14.24 5.34
C ARG A 72 -2.60 -13.59 4.78
N SER A 73 -2.49 -13.54 3.45
CA SER A 73 -1.48 -12.71 2.82
C SER A 73 -1.92 -11.23 2.80
N LEU A 74 -0.94 -10.33 2.76
CA LEU A 74 -1.19 -8.91 2.58
C LEU A 74 -2.05 -8.65 1.34
N LEU A 75 -1.77 -9.34 0.23
CA LEU A 75 -2.53 -9.26 -1.01
C LEU A 75 -3.99 -9.72 -0.85
N ALA A 76 -4.23 -10.80 -0.13
CA ALA A 76 -5.59 -11.31 0.10
C ALA A 76 -6.46 -10.30 0.88
N THR A 77 -5.84 -9.51 1.75
CA THR A 77 -6.51 -8.46 2.52
C THR A 77 -6.66 -7.16 1.73
N ALA A 78 -5.59 -6.72 1.10
CA ALA A 78 -5.51 -5.43 0.42
C ALA A 78 -6.20 -5.44 -0.96
N GLY A 79 -6.21 -6.58 -1.63
CA GLY A 79 -6.60 -6.68 -3.03
C GLY A 79 -5.55 -6.07 -3.96
N ARG A 80 -5.96 -5.73 -5.19
CA ARG A 80 -5.06 -5.11 -6.17
C ARG A 80 -4.89 -3.62 -5.90
N GLY A 81 -3.69 -3.12 -6.13
CA GLY A 81 -3.33 -1.72 -6.02
C GLY A 81 -2.52 -1.42 -4.77
N TYR A 82 -2.60 -0.17 -4.31
CA TYR A 82 -1.84 0.29 -3.15
C TYR A 82 -2.55 -0.02 -1.85
N TYR A 83 -1.76 -0.25 -0.81
CA TYR A 83 -2.19 -0.45 0.56
C TYR A 83 -1.14 0.10 1.54
N VAL A 84 -1.53 0.25 2.78
CA VAL A 84 -0.63 0.69 3.85
C VAL A 84 -0.33 -0.48 4.77
N VAL A 85 0.94 -0.66 5.13
CA VAL A 85 1.36 -1.53 6.23
C VAL A 85 1.90 -0.64 7.35
N GLY A 86 1.41 -0.84 8.56
CA GLY A 86 1.87 -0.18 9.76
C GLY A 86 2.40 -1.20 10.77
N LEU A 87 3.66 -1.06 11.18
CA LEU A 87 4.23 -1.82 12.29
C LEU A 87 4.04 -0.99 13.56
N ILE A 88 3.24 -1.47 14.49
CA ILE A 88 2.86 -0.71 15.69
C ILE A 88 3.25 -1.45 16.99
N ASP A 89 3.46 -0.67 18.05
CA ASP A 89 3.65 -1.17 19.40
C ASP A 89 2.49 -0.66 20.28
N PRO A 90 1.64 -1.53 20.82
CA PRO A 90 0.46 -1.12 21.59
C PRO A 90 0.79 -0.36 22.88
N GLY A 91 1.99 -0.55 23.43
CA GLY A 91 2.44 0.09 24.66
C GLY A 91 3.17 1.41 24.43
N SER A 92 3.40 1.82 23.18
CA SER A 92 4.18 3.02 22.90
C SER A 92 3.30 4.26 22.64
N GLU A 93 3.68 5.37 23.26
CA GLU A 93 3.04 6.68 23.02
C GLU A 93 3.09 7.09 21.54
N PRO A 94 4.21 6.92 20.80
CA PRO A 94 4.26 7.21 19.38
C PRO A 94 3.22 6.46 18.53
N SER A 95 2.97 5.17 18.82
CA SER A 95 1.93 4.39 18.13
C SER A 95 0.54 4.91 18.47
N ALA A 96 0.29 5.27 19.72
CA ALA A 96 -1.00 5.83 20.14
C ALA A 96 -1.31 7.17 19.44
N HIS A 97 -0.34 8.06 19.36
CA HIS A 97 -0.48 9.33 18.62
C HIS A 97 -0.76 9.10 17.14
N THR A 98 -0.08 8.14 16.53
CA THR A 98 -0.31 7.77 15.13
C THR A 98 -1.73 7.26 14.88
N LEU A 99 -2.24 6.39 15.75
CA LEU A 99 -3.61 5.88 15.64
C LEU A 99 -4.66 7.00 15.80
N ASN A 100 -4.41 7.97 16.67
CA ASN A 100 -5.26 9.15 16.81
C ASN A 100 -5.24 10.02 15.54
N ASP A 101 -4.08 10.21 14.91
CA ASP A 101 -3.96 10.94 13.65
C ASP A 101 -4.74 10.24 12.52
N ILE A 102 -4.68 8.91 12.45
CA ILE A 102 -5.46 8.11 11.48
C ILE A 102 -6.95 8.26 11.76
N ALA A 103 -7.37 8.21 13.02
CA ALA A 103 -8.78 8.38 13.41
C ALA A 103 -9.30 9.77 13.03
N ALA A 104 -8.49 10.80 13.13
CA ALA A 104 -8.87 12.18 12.77
C ALA A 104 -9.28 12.34 11.30
N VAL A 105 -8.76 11.51 10.40
CA VAL A 105 -9.06 11.54 8.95
C VAL A 105 -9.83 10.30 8.47
N ALA A 106 -10.41 9.52 9.40
CA ALA A 106 -11.03 8.23 9.14
C ALA A 106 -12.00 8.22 7.96
N LYS A 107 -12.97 9.13 7.93
CA LYS A 107 -13.98 9.22 6.85
C LYS A 107 -13.36 9.42 5.48
N HIS A 108 -12.27 10.16 5.40
CA HIS A 108 -11.58 10.40 4.15
C HIS A 108 -10.77 9.18 3.72
N LEU A 109 -10.13 8.46 4.65
CA LEU A 109 -9.44 7.22 4.37
C LEU A 109 -10.40 6.12 3.88
N ASP A 110 -11.57 6.00 4.52
CA ASP A 110 -12.61 5.06 4.07
C ASP A 110 -13.13 5.40 2.67
N ALA A 111 -13.25 6.69 2.35
CA ALA A 111 -13.67 7.13 1.02
C ALA A 111 -12.64 6.77 -0.08
N VAL A 112 -11.35 6.76 0.23
CA VAL A 112 -10.30 6.29 -0.69
C VAL A 112 -10.37 4.76 -0.87
N GLY A 113 -10.84 4.03 0.13
CA GLY A 113 -11.11 2.59 0.05
C GLY A 113 -9.87 1.71 -0.01
N ARG A 114 -8.70 2.20 0.43
CA ARG A 114 -7.46 1.41 0.50
C ARG A 114 -7.27 0.85 1.90
N LYS A 115 -6.81 -0.40 1.98
CA LYS A 115 -6.59 -1.06 3.28
C LYS A 115 -5.37 -0.51 4.00
N ILE A 116 -5.51 -0.39 5.31
CA ILE A 116 -4.44 -0.08 6.25
C ILE A 116 -4.29 -1.30 7.17
N ILE A 117 -3.21 -2.05 6.99
CA ILE A 117 -2.93 -3.28 7.73
C ILE A 117 -1.95 -2.93 8.84
N LEU A 118 -2.42 -2.97 10.08
CA LEU A 118 -1.64 -2.65 11.27
C LEU A 118 -1.19 -3.93 11.96
N LEU A 119 0.11 -4.13 12.05
CA LEU A 119 0.71 -5.35 12.52
C LEU A 119 1.40 -5.15 13.87
N PHE A 120 1.05 -6.00 14.82
CA PHE A 120 1.76 -6.18 16.08
C PHE A 120 2.94 -7.12 15.89
N PRO A 121 4.02 -6.99 16.69
CA PRO A 121 5.20 -7.84 16.55
C PRO A 121 4.93 -9.31 16.91
N ASP A 122 4.00 -9.54 17.82
CA ASP A 122 3.68 -10.86 18.37
C ASP A 122 2.28 -10.87 19.00
N GLU A 123 1.83 -12.04 19.41
CA GLU A 123 0.51 -12.23 20.04
C GLU A 123 0.43 -11.57 21.42
N ASP A 124 1.54 -11.52 22.17
CA ASP A 124 1.58 -10.86 23.48
C ASP A 124 1.35 -9.36 23.34
N ALA A 125 1.94 -8.73 22.33
CA ALA A 125 1.69 -7.34 22.01
C ALA A 125 0.23 -7.13 21.58
N ALA A 126 -0.29 -7.99 20.72
CA ALA A 126 -1.69 -7.94 20.28
C ALA A 126 -2.67 -8.08 21.44
N SER A 127 -2.38 -8.97 22.42
CA SER A 127 -3.23 -9.19 23.58
C SER A 127 -3.32 -7.98 24.52
N ARG A 128 -2.30 -7.13 24.54
CA ARG A 128 -2.28 -5.88 25.33
C ARG A 128 -2.99 -4.71 24.65
N PHE A 129 -3.35 -4.87 23.38
CA PHE A 129 -3.99 -3.81 22.61
C PHE A 129 -5.49 -3.77 22.87
N ASP A 130 -5.99 -2.60 23.22
CA ASP A 130 -7.41 -2.35 23.37
C ASP A 130 -7.89 -1.31 22.34
N ALA A 131 -8.52 -1.80 21.29
CA ALA A 131 -9.05 -0.96 20.21
C ALA A 131 -10.14 0.03 20.69
N SER A 132 -10.76 -0.21 21.85
CA SER A 132 -11.78 0.70 22.41
C SER A 132 -11.22 2.06 22.80
N HIS A 133 -9.92 2.15 23.05
CA HIS A 133 -9.22 3.40 23.32
C HIS A 133 -9.06 4.29 22.07
N PHE A 134 -9.19 3.72 20.87
CA PHE A 134 -9.03 4.42 19.58
C PHE A 134 -10.37 4.49 18.84
N LYS A 135 -11.32 5.19 19.46
CA LYS A 135 -12.65 5.39 18.87
C LYS A 135 -12.54 6.18 17.57
N GLY A 136 -13.20 5.69 16.54
CA GLY A 136 -13.28 6.38 15.25
C GLY A 136 -12.16 6.04 14.28
N LEU A 137 -11.43 4.94 14.49
CA LEU A 137 -10.56 4.40 13.43
C LEU A 137 -11.38 4.06 12.18
N PRO A 138 -10.81 4.24 10.97
CA PRO A 138 -11.52 3.95 9.73
C PRO A 138 -11.82 2.44 9.58
N ASP A 139 -12.90 2.13 8.87
CA ASP A 139 -13.32 0.75 8.59
C ASP A 139 -12.31 0.00 7.67
N CYS A 140 -11.49 0.76 6.96
CA CYS A 140 -10.42 0.20 6.13
C CYS A 140 -9.23 -0.33 6.93
N VAL A 141 -9.16 -0.10 8.26
CA VAL A 141 -8.10 -0.61 9.13
C VAL A 141 -8.34 -2.08 9.47
N VAL A 142 -7.29 -2.87 9.34
CA VAL A 142 -7.23 -4.28 9.73
C VAL A 142 -6.08 -4.44 10.72
N PHE A 143 -6.33 -5.13 11.83
CA PHE A 143 -5.31 -5.48 12.83
C PHE A 143 -4.86 -6.92 12.67
N GLY A 144 -3.56 -7.14 12.78
CA GLY A 144 -2.99 -8.47 12.72
C GLY A 144 -1.68 -8.59 13.47
N VAL A 145 -1.15 -9.81 13.50
CA VAL A 145 0.16 -10.12 14.06
C VAL A 145 1.12 -10.46 12.91
N ASP A 146 2.30 -9.85 12.93
CA ASP A 146 3.37 -10.18 11.99
C ASP A 146 3.95 -11.55 12.35
N LYS A 147 3.52 -12.57 11.61
CA LYS A 147 3.89 -13.95 11.88
C LYS A 147 5.39 -14.14 11.61
N ASP A 148 6.10 -14.59 12.65
CA ASP A 148 7.55 -14.81 12.61
C ASP A 148 8.38 -13.55 12.24
N GLY A 149 7.79 -12.35 12.34
CA GLY A 149 8.44 -11.08 12.04
C GLY A 149 8.85 -10.94 10.56
N VAL A 150 8.13 -11.61 9.65
CA VAL A 150 8.50 -11.67 8.23
C VAL A 150 8.33 -10.31 7.56
N VAL A 151 7.18 -9.67 7.77
CA VAL A 151 6.86 -8.38 7.15
C VAL A 151 7.81 -7.29 7.65
N GLU A 152 8.06 -7.23 8.97
CA GLU A 152 8.97 -6.25 9.55
C GLU A 152 10.41 -6.44 9.05
N ARG A 153 10.89 -7.67 9.04
CA ARG A 153 12.26 -7.98 8.56
C ARG A 153 12.42 -7.56 7.10
N GLU A 154 11.50 -7.91 6.24
CA GLU A 154 11.57 -7.57 4.81
C GLU A 154 11.52 -6.06 4.59
N LEU A 155 10.62 -5.34 5.24
CA LEU A 155 10.54 -3.88 5.16
C LEU A 155 11.85 -3.22 5.63
N ARG A 156 12.40 -3.66 6.78
CA ARG A 156 13.63 -3.08 7.32
C ARG A 156 14.83 -3.34 6.42
N GLU A 157 14.95 -4.55 5.89
CA GLU A 157 16.04 -4.93 4.98
C GLU A 157 15.95 -4.15 3.66
N SER A 158 14.80 -4.14 3.01
CA SER A 158 14.62 -3.50 1.70
C SER A 158 14.75 -1.98 1.73
N LEU A 159 14.39 -1.36 2.86
CA LEU A 159 14.43 0.10 3.05
C LEU A 159 15.67 0.55 3.84
N HIS A 160 16.57 -0.39 4.20
CA HIS A 160 17.77 -0.12 5.01
C HIS A 160 17.47 0.60 6.34
N LEU A 161 16.35 0.24 6.99
CA LEU A 161 15.98 0.81 8.28
C LEU A 161 16.80 0.17 9.40
N THR A 162 17.71 0.92 9.98
CA THR A 162 18.61 0.45 11.05
C THR A 162 18.07 0.69 12.45
N SER A 163 17.17 1.66 12.62
CA SER A 163 16.54 1.96 13.91
C SER A 163 15.41 0.96 14.21
N PRO A 164 15.31 0.45 15.45
CA PRO A 164 14.21 -0.42 15.88
C PRO A 164 12.91 0.37 16.17
N GLU A 165 12.91 1.68 15.99
CA GLU A 165 11.77 2.53 16.32
C GLU A 165 10.48 2.10 15.64
N ARG A 166 9.38 2.21 16.38
CA ARG A 166 8.02 2.07 15.92
C ARG A 166 7.22 3.32 16.31
N PRO A 167 6.17 3.66 15.58
CA PRO A 167 5.60 2.93 14.45
C PRO A 167 6.44 3.07 13.17
N VAL A 168 6.28 2.11 12.25
CA VAL A 168 6.78 2.21 10.88
C VAL A 168 5.57 2.11 9.96
N PHE A 169 5.40 3.04 9.04
CA PHE A 169 4.33 3.01 8.04
C PHE A 169 4.93 3.01 6.65
N ALA A 170 4.51 2.07 5.84
CA ALA A 170 4.91 1.96 4.44
C ALA A 170 3.67 1.91 3.54
N VAL A 171 3.73 2.60 2.41
CA VAL A 171 2.75 2.43 1.32
C VAL A 171 3.38 1.52 0.29
N ALA A 172 2.75 0.39 0.07
CA ALA A 172 3.16 -0.64 -0.86
C ALA A 172 2.07 -0.94 -1.89
N ASP A 173 2.39 -1.70 -2.91
CA ASP A 173 1.42 -2.16 -3.89
C ASP A 173 1.45 -3.68 -4.10
N SER A 174 0.45 -4.18 -4.82
CA SER A 174 0.30 -5.60 -5.14
C SER A 174 1.37 -6.15 -6.09
N PHE A 175 2.32 -5.33 -6.53
CA PHE A 175 3.49 -5.70 -7.34
C PHE A 175 4.79 -5.65 -6.53
N ASN A 176 4.71 -5.76 -5.21
CA ASN A 176 5.83 -5.80 -4.28
C ASN A 176 6.66 -4.51 -4.25
N ARG A 177 6.08 -3.36 -4.58
CA ARG A 177 6.79 -2.07 -4.61
C ARG A 177 6.39 -1.23 -3.41
N VAL A 178 7.37 -0.66 -2.71
CA VAL A 178 7.18 0.34 -1.66
C VAL A 178 7.50 1.72 -2.22
N VAL A 179 6.60 2.67 -2.04
CA VAL A 179 6.73 4.02 -2.60
C VAL A 179 6.92 5.10 -1.54
N THR A 180 6.56 4.85 -0.31
CA THR A 180 6.84 5.75 0.82
C THR A 180 7.03 4.97 2.11
N VAL A 181 7.82 5.53 3.02
CA VAL A 181 8.01 5.03 4.38
C VAL A 181 8.06 6.19 5.36
N SER A 182 7.49 5.99 6.53
CA SER A 182 7.64 6.86 7.69
C SER A 182 8.07 6.03 8.88
N GLN A 183 9.10 6.45 9.59
CA GLN A 183 9.59 5.79 10.79
C GLN A 183 9.46 6.72 12.00
N GLY A 184 8.99 6.17 13.11
CA GLY A 184 8.63 6.96 14.28
C GLY A 184 7.36 7.77 14.08
N TYR A 185 6.91 8.44 15.15
CA TYR A 185 5.77 9.33 15.07
C TYR A 185 6.19 10.69 14.50
N THR A 186 5.42 11.13 13.54
CA THR A 186 5.52 12.51 13.02
C THR A 186 4.12 13.11 12.96
N ILE A 187 3.97 14.32 13.44
CA ILE A 187 2.70 15.06 13.47
C ILE A 187 2.05 15.07 12.08
N GLY A 188 0.75 14.77 12.00
CA GLY A 188 -0.01 14.76 10.76
C GLY A 188 0.23 13.53 9.89
N LEU A 189 0.66 12.41 10.47
CA LEU A 189 0.88 11.18 9.70
C LEU A 189 -0.39 10.72 8.98
N GLY A 190 -1.56 10.80 9.62
CA GLY A 190 -2.85 10.44 9.00
C GLY A 190 -3.15 11.25 7.75
N GLU A 191 -2.93 12.58 7.79
CA GLU A 191 -3.12 13.46 6.62
C GLU A 191 -2.14 13.14 5.49
N ARG A 192 -0.87 12.85 5.82
CA ARG A 192 0.13 12.47 4.81
C ARG A 192 -0.18 11.13 4.16
N LEU A 193 -0.64 10.14 4.91
CA LEU A 193 -1.09 8.87 4.35
C LEU A 193 -2.27 9.08 3.41
N LEU A 194 -3.25 9.88 3.83
CA LEU A 194 -4.41 10.23 3.02
C LEU A 194 -4.02 10.91 1.72
N ASP A 195 -3.15 11.93 1.78
CA ASP A 195 -2.65 12.64 0.58
C ASP A 195 -1.91 11.71 -0.36
N THR A 196 -1.03 10.87 0.18
CA THR A 196 -0.30 9.86 -0.59
C THR A 196 -1.26 8.89 -1.30
N LEU A 197 -2.23 8.34 -0.59
CA LEU A 197 -3.18 7.39 -1.17
C LEU A 197 -4.08 8.04 -2.24
N ARG A 198 -4.47 9.30 -2.07
CA ARG A 198 -5.21 10.06 -3.09
C ARG A 198 -4.38 10.22 -4.36
N ARG A 199 -3.12 10.65 -4.23
CA ARG A 199 -2.21 10.83 -5.38
C ARG A 199 -1.95 9.53 -6.14
N LEU A 200 -2.02 8.39 -5.47
CA LEU A 200 -1.81 7.07 -6.07
C LEU A 200 -3.10 6.46 -6.64
N SER A 201 -4.26 7.03 -6.32
CA SER A 201 -5.58 6.52 -6.75
C SER A 201 -6.11 7.23 -7.99
N ASP A 202 -5.53 8.38 -8.37
CA ASP A 202 -5.81 9.14 -9.58
C ASP A 202 -4.96 8.60 -10.75
#